data_46ef4985b599c53c9b0d29489329e1be
#
_entry.id   46ef4985b599c53c9b0d29489329e1be
#
_cell.length_a   1.000
_cell.length_b   1.000
_cell.length_c   1.000
_cell.angle_alpha   90.00
_cell.angle_beta   90.00
_cell.angle_gamma   90.00
#
_symmetry.space_group_name_H-M   'P 1'
#
loop_
_entity.id
_entity.type
_entity.pdbx_description
1 polymer ?
#
loop_
_entity_poly.entity_id
_entity_poly.type
_entity_poly.pdbx_seq_one_letter_code
_entity_poly.pdbx_strand_id
1 'polypeptide(L)'
;DVYKRQILARKGHSSDPKRDAAVQFARKVIETRGQVNDSDVQAVRDAGYTDANIMEIISMVAMFSLTNFFNNVFDPEKDYPAVPLAGSI
;
A
#
# COMPACT_ATOMS: atom_id res chain seq x y z
N ASP A 1 10.43 -3.59 -20.54
CA ASP A 1 9.60 -4.68 -21.05
C ASP A 1 8.38 -4.86 -20.14
N VAL A 2 7.19 -4.74 -20.71
CA VAL A 2 5.92 -4.82 -19.97
C VAL A 2 5.76 -6.18 -19.29
N TYR A 3 6.13 -7.24 -20.00
CA TYR A 3 6.03 -8.59 -19.46
C TYR A 3 6.92 -8.78 -18.22
N LYS A 4 8.13 -8.28 -18.30
CA LYS A 4 9.07 -8.33 -17.20
C LYS A 4 8.56 -7.54 -15.99
N ARG A 5 7.98 -6.38 -16.23
CA ARG A 5 7.37 -5.55 -15.18
C ARG A 5 6.22 -6.28 -14.49
N GLN A 6 5.38 -6.98 -15.26
CA GLN A 6 4.29 -7.73 -14.68
C GLN A 6 4.77 -8.86 -13.79
N ILE A 7 5.83 -9.56 -14.19
CA ILE A 7 6.41 -10.63 -13.37
C ILE A 7 6.96 -10.07 -12.06
N LEU A 8 7.71 -8.96 -12.14
CA LEU A 8 8.29 -8.32 -10.97
C LEU A 8 7.19 -7.80 -10.03
N ALA A 9 6.14 -7.21 -10.58
CA ALA A 9 5.02 -6.71 -9.79
C ALA A 9 4.30 -7.84 -9.04
N ARG A 10 4.12 -8.98 -9.69
CA ARG A 10 3.53 -10.16 -9.05
C ARG A 10 4.36 -10.68 -7.89
N LYS A 11 5.68 -10.48 -7.95
CA LYS A 11 6.60 -10.87 -6.87
C LYS A 11 6.75 -9.78 -5.82
N GLY A 12 5.99 -8.69 -5.93
CA GLY A 12 6.07 -7.59 -5.00
C GLY A 12 7.20 -6.60 -5.28
N HIS A 13 7.72 -6.61 -6.49
CA HIS A 13 8.77 -5.68 -6.93
C HIS A 13 8.39 -5.00 -8.23
N SER A 14 8.98 -3.83 -8.47
CA SER A 14 8.83 -3.08 -9.71
C SER A 14 10.18 -2.94 -10.38
N SER A 15 10.19 -2.82 -11.71
CA SER A 15 11.41 -2.51 -12.47
C SER A 15 11.86 -1.06 -12.32
N ASP A 16 11.00 -0.18 -11.78
CA ASP A 16 11.31 1.22 -11.51
C ASP A 16 11.80 1.31 -10.06
N PRO A 17 13.08 1.69 -9.82
CA PRO A 17 13.63 1.74 -8.46
C PRO A 17 12.85 2.67 -7.52
N LYS A 18 12.37 3.80 -8.02
CA LYS A 18 11.60 4.72 -7.19
C LYS A 18 10.27 4.10 -6.77
N ARG A 19 9.56 3.51 -7.74
CA ARG A 19 8.29 2.86 -7.47
C ARG A 19 8.48 1.64 -6.57
N ASP A 20 9.53 0.89 -6.80
CA ASP A 20 9.84 -0.28 -5.96
C ASP A 20 10.06 0.13 -4.51
N ALA A 21 10.79 1.23 -4.29
CA ALA A 21 11.00 1.73 -2.93
C ALA A 21 9.68 2.04 -2.22
N ALA A 22 8.72 2.66 -2.92
CA ALA A 22 7.40 2.95 -2.37
C ALA A 22 6.64 1.66 -2.06
N VAL A 23 6.69 0.68 -2.94
CA VAL A 23 6.01 -0.61 -2.76
C VAL A 23 6.60 -1.36 -1.56
N GLN A 24 7.91 -1.40 -1.45
CA GLN A 24 8.57 -2.08 -0.33
C GLN A 24 8.27 -1.36 1.00
N PHE A 25 8.24 -0.04 1.00
CA PHE A 25 7.88 0.72 2.19
C PHE A 25 6.44 0.44 2.60
N ALA A 26 5.50 0.49 1.65
CA ALA A 26 4.09 0.20 1.92
C ALA A 26 3.92 -1.21 2.51
N ARG A 27 4.61 -2.19 1.93
CA ARG A 27 4.60 -3.57 2.44
C ARG A 27 5.12 -3.63 3.87
N LYS A 28 6.22 -2.94 4.16
CA LYS A 28 6.81 -2.92 5.50
C LYS A 28 5.85 -2.29 6.51
N VAL A 29 5.18 -1.20 6.12
CA VAL A 29 4.17 -0.56 6.98
C VAL A 29 3.05 -1.54 7.32
N ILE A 30 2.56 -2.29 6.34
CA ILE A 30 1.51 -3.29 6.54
C ILE A 30 2.00 -4.39 7.48
N GLU A 31 3.15 -4.98 7.18
CA GLU A 31 3.69 -6.11 7.93
C GLU A 31 4.02 -5.77 9.38
N THR A 32 4.49 -4.56 9.62
CA THR A 32 4.90 -4.11 10.95
C THR A 32 3.85 -3.29 11.67
N ARG A 33 2.72 -3.05 11.01
CA ARG A 33 1.65 -2.16 11.52
C ARG A 33 2.19 -0.75 11.81
N GLY A 34 3.07 -0.27 10.95
CA GLY A 34 3.66 1.05 11.07
C GLY A 34 4.92 1.13 11.94
N GLN A 35 5.37 0.02 12.50
CA GLN A 35 6.59 0.00 13.32
C GLN A 35 7.82 -0.19 12.44
N VAL A 36 7.99 0.74 11.51
CA VAL A 36 9.17 0.77 10.64
C VAL A 36 10.31 1.50 11.38
N ASN A 37 11.54 1.22 10.97
CA ASN A 37 12.70 1.91 11.54
C ASN A 37 13.12 3.10 10.68
N ASP A 38 14.08 3.88 11.18
CA ASP A 38 14.54 5.08 10.49
C ASP A 38 15.15 4.76 9.13
N SER A 39 15.81 3.61 8.99
CA SER A 39 16.41 3.23 7.72
C SER A 39 15.35 2.91 6.67
N ASP A 40 14.20 2.39 7.06
CA ASP A 40 13.09 2.14 6.14
C ASP A 40 12.55 3.46 5.58
N VAL A 41 12.39 4.47 6.43
CA VAL A 41 11.94 5.80 6.03
C VAL A 41 12.99 6.48 5.15
N GLN A 42 14.26 6.37 5.52
CA GLN A 42 15.34 6.99 4.78
C GLN A 42 15.44 6.39 3.37
N ALA A 43 15.17 5.11 3.20
CA ALA A 43 15.21 4.47 1.89
C ALA A 43 14.22 5.09 0.90
N VAL A 44 13.02 5.46 1.35
CA VAL A 44 12.05 6.13 0.48
C VAL A 44 12.43 7.58 0.22
N ARG A 45 13.01 8.27 1.20
CA ARG A 45 13.54 9.62 0.98
C ARG A 45 14.65 9.60 -0.06
N ASP A 46 15.57 8.66 0.05
CA ASP A 46 16.68 8.50 -0.89
C ASP A 46 16.18 8.17 -2.30
N ALA A 47 15.06 7.49 -2.40
CA ALA A 47 14.45 7.18 -3.70
C ALA A 47 13.77 8.41 -4.34
N GLY A 48 13.65 9.53 -3.61
CA GLY A 48 13.13 10.78 -4.14
C GLY A 48 11.74 11.17 -3.65
N TYR A 49 11.21 10.49 -2.62
CA TYR A 49 9.91 10.84 -2.05
C TYR A 49 10.07 11.88 -0.95
N THR A 50 9.18 12.87 -0.96
CA THR A 50 9.11 13.86 0.11
C THR A 50 8.40 13.27 1.32
N ASP A 51 8.52 13.93 2.47
CA ASP A 51 7.78 13.51 3.67
C ASP A 51 6.27 13.58 3.43
N ALA A 52 5.78 14.54 2.66
CA ALA A 52 4.37 14.61 2.29
C ALA A 52 3.95 13.38 1.47
N ASN A 53 4.79 12.94 0.52
CA ASN A 53 4.53 11.73 -0.25
C ASN A 53 4.51 10.50 0.65
N ILE A 54 5.42 10.42 1.62
CA ILE A 54 5.47 9.30 2.56
C ILE A 54 4.19 9.25 3.39
N MET A 55 3.70 10.39 3.85
CA MET A 55 2.43 10.48 4.58
C MET A 55 1.26 10.02 3.70
N GLU A 56 1.27 10.36 2.41
CA GLU A 56 0.26 9.89 1.47
C GLU A 56 0.30 8.37 1.31
N ILE A 57 1.50 7.78 1.21
CA ILE A 57 1.66 6.33 1.12
C ILE A 57 1.07 5.64 2.35
N ILE A 58 1.38 6.15 3.54
CA ILE A 58 0.84 5.62 4.79
C ILE A 58 -0.69 5.72 4.83
N SER A 59 -1.22 6.86 4.39
CA SER A 59 -2.67 7.07 4.34
C SER A 59 -3.36 6.09 3.39
N MET A 60 -2.76 5.84 2.23
CA MET A 60 -3.29 4.86 1.27
C MET A 60 -3.27 3.45 1.84
N VAL A 61 -2.18 3.08 2.51
CA VAL A 61 -2.07 1.77 3.17
C VAL A 61 -3.17 1.60 4.22
N ALA A 62 -3.38 2.64 5.03
CA ALA A 62 -4.43 2.62 6.06
C ALA A 62 -5.82 2.46 5.44
N MET A 63 -6.09 3.16 4.35
CA MET A 63 -7.38 3.10 3.66
C MET A 63 -7.63 1.72 3.07
N PHE A 64 -6.64 1.14 2.40
CA PHE A 64 -6.76 -0.21 1.84
C PHE A 64 -6.94 -1.25 2.93
N SER A 65 -6.23 -1.11 4.05
CA SER A 65 -6.38 -2.02 5.19
C SER A 65 -7.77 -1.95 5.78
N LEU A 66 -8.31 -0.74 5.93
CA LEU A 66 -9.68 -0.53 6.41
C LEU A 66 -10.70 -1.22 5.50
N THR A 67 -10.57 -1.02 4.19
CA THR A 67 -11.45 -1.64 3.21
C THR A 67 -11.37 -3.15 3.28
N ASN A 68 -10.17 -3.70 3.35
CA ASN A 68 -9.96 -5.14 3.42
C ASN A 68 -10.54 -5.72 4.72
N PHE A 69 -10.33 -5.05 5.84
CA PHE A 69 -10.86 -5.50 7.13
C PHE A 69 -12.38 -5.50 7.11
N PHE A 70 -12.97 -4.44 6.57
CA PHE A 70 -14.42 -4.33 6.46
C PHE A 70 -14.98 -5.47 5.59
N ASN A 71 -14.39 -5.72 4.44
CA ASN A 71 -14.86 -6.75 3.53
C ASN A 71 -14.63 -8.17 4.08
N ASN A 72 -13.61 -8.36 4.93
CA ASN A 72 -13.35 -9.66 5.54
C ASN A 72 -14.31 -9.95 6.69
N VAL A 73 -14.72 -8.93 7.43
CA VAL A 73 -15.66 -9.09 8.55
C VAL A 73 -17.09 -9.19 8.04
N PHE A 74 -17.43 -8.36 7.06
CA PHE A 74 -18.78 -8.30 6.50
C PHE A 74 -18.72 -8.66 5.02
N ASP A 75 -19.84 -9.20 4.52
CA ASP A 75 -20.04 -9.36 3.08
C ASP A 75 -20.99 -8.23 2.65
N PRO A 76 -20.47 -7.13 2.06
CA PRO A 76 -21.31 -5.99 1.73
C PRO A 76 -22.46 -6.29 0.79
N GLU A 77 -22.29 -7.25 -0.12
CA GLU A 77 -23.35 -7.64 -1.06
C GLU A 77 -24.45 -8.44 -0.40
N LYS A 78 -24.09 -9.26 0.58
CA LYS A 78 -25.01 -10.19 1.23
C LYS A 78 -25.58 -9.62 2.51
N ASP A 79 -24.70 -9.06 3.37
CA ASP A 79 -25.09 -8.61 4.71
C ASP A 79 -25.48 -7.15 4.75
N TYR A 80 -24.91 -6.34 3.86
CA TYR A 80 -25.09 -4.89 3.84
C TYR A 80 -25.22 -4.37 2.41
N PRO A 81 -26.30 -4.71 1.70
CA PRO A 81 -26.40 -4.34 0.28
C PRO A 81 -26.42 -2.84 0.00
N ALA A 82 -26.76 -2.03 1.01
CA ALA A 82 -26.81 -0.59 0.87
C ALA A 82 -25.56 0.11 1.43
N VAL A 83 -24.60 -0.65 1.95
CA VAL A 83 -23.38 -0.07 2.54
C VAL A 83 -22.34 0.17 1.45
N PRO A 84 -21.92 1.43 1.22
CA PRO A 84 -20.87 1.70 0.25
C PRO A 84 -19.51 1.21 0.77
N LEU A 85 -18.66 0.77 -0.14
CA LEU A 85 -17.28 0.46 0.20
C LEU A 85 -16.52 1.76 0.46
N ALA A 86 -15.46 1.68 1.28
CA ALA A 86 -14.68 2.86 1.65
C ALA A 86 -14.18 3.64 0.43
N GLY A 87 -13.80 2.95 -0.63
CA GLY A 87 -13.32 3.60 -1.84
C GLY A 87 -14.39 4.24 -2.70
N SER A 88 -15.67 4.04 -2.39
CA SER A 88 -16.80 4.58 -3.16
C SER A 88 -17.48 5.75 -2.46
N ILE A 89 -17.03 6.11 -1.29
CA ILE A 89 -17.60 7.24 -0.52
C ILE A 89 -17.01 8.60 -1.00
#